data_77bc78c8a4d9ab0205b1073944a7bcb5
#
_entry.id   77bc78c8a4d9ab0205b1073944a7bcb5
#
_cell.length_a   1.000
_cell.length_b   1.000
_cell.length_c   1.000
_cell.angle_alpha   90.00
_cell.angle_beta   90.00
_cell.angle_gamma   90.00
#
_symmetry.space_group_name_H-M   'P 1'
#
loop_
_entity.id
_entity.type
_entity.pdbx_description
1 polymer ?
#
loop_
_entity_poly.entity_id
_entity_poly.type
_entity_poly.pdbx_seq_one_letter_code
_entity_poly.pdbx_strand_id
1 'polypeptide(L)'
;NGLAYSTVRTGHKKYEDAKVYYLKSDSKCTQEFKGYDGTLEDMSIYIDNQGRESSKGSMILTVVDKDGNELATTSKPLTGMKTRKYTHFTFEKPAKLKRNEYYTLIIQCEDAYNPQKFGVYTTDKNNSYLKSGTIDGQKLADGEKIAISMEFQFYNTGALRIMFGMLILSLIFVLVPFGVIEEKFNKKFNKNISLDKILSRILFWVSPIVAYFMVESLSSFT
;
A
#
# COMPACT_ATOMS: atom_id res chain seq x y z
N ASN A 1 9.30 14.83 1.67
CA ASN A 1 8.37 14.30 0.63
C ASN A 1 7.11 13.61 1.19
N GLY A 2 6.87 13.61 2.52
CA GLY A 2 5.89 12.77 3.18
C GLY A 2 4.40 13.16 3.10
N LEU A 3 4.05 14.37 2.73
CA LEU A 3 2.66 14.86 2.80
C LEU A 3 1.75 14.47 1.61
N ALA A 4 2.32 14.00 0.52
CA ALA A 4 1.57 13.72 -0.71
C ALA A 4 1.32 12.22 -0.97
N TYR A 5 1.95 11.32 -0.23
CA TYR A 5 1.86 9.89 -0.45
C TYR A 5 1.35 9.17 0.79
N SER A 6 0.47 8.23 0.58
CA SER A 6 0.04 7.26 1.60
C SER A 6 0.44 5.87 1.16
N THR A 7 0.73 5.01 2.14
CA THR A 7 1.11 3.63 1.91
C THR A 7 0.00 2.70 2.38
N VAL A 8 -0.35 1.72 1.55
CA VAL A 8 -1.23 0.61 1.96
C VAL A 8 -0.46 -0.68 1.86
N ARG A 9 -0.45 -1.43 2.94
CA ARG A 9 0.13 -2.77 2.99
C ARG A 9 -0.98 -3.81 3.02
N THR A 10 -0.89 -4.81 2.15
CA THR A 10 -1.77 -5.98 2.12
C THR A 10 -1.02 -7.21 2.62
N GLY A 11 -1.71 -8.10 3.29
CA GLY A 11 -1.13 -9.35 3.78
C GLY A 11 -1.30 -9.53 5.30
N HIS A 12 -0.99 -10.72 5.77
CA HIS A 12 -1.08 -11.07 7.19
C HIS A 12 0.29 -11.01 7.87
N LYS A 13 0.34 -10.62 9.14
CA LYS A 13 1.61 -10.53 9.88
C LYS A 13 2.26 -11.89 10.13
N LYS A 14 1.46 -12.96 10.27
CA LYS A 14 1.93 -14.35 10.51
C LYS A 14 0.96 -15.35 9.87
N TYR A 15 1.51 -16.46 9.42
CA TYR A 15 0.74 -17.59 8.91
C TYR A 15 1.12 -18.84 9.73
N GLU A 16 0.25 -19.22 10.68
CA GLU A 16 0.52 -20.34 11.59
C GLU A 16 0.22 -21.70 10.93
N ASP A 17 -0.81 -21.72 10.06
CA ASP A 17 -1.28 -22.95 9.38
C ASP A 17 -0.87 -23.01 7.90
N ALA A 18 0.22 -22.33 7.54
CA ALA A 18 0.67 -22.27 6.15
C ALA A 18 1.38 -23.59 5.74
N LYS A 19 1.04 -24.06 4.54
CA LYS A 19 1.77 -25.16 3.88
C LYS A 19 3.02 -24.62 3.18
N VAL A 20 4.02 -25.47 3.00
CA VAL A 20 5.26 -25.13 2.30
C VAL A 20 5.32 -25.91 0.98
N TYR A 21 5.58 -25.18 -0.10
CA TYR A 21 5.94 -25.76 -1.38
C TYR A 21 7.42 -25.48 -1.67
N TYR A 22 8.20 -26.55 -1.74
CA TYR A 22 9.63 -26.46 -2.00
C TYR A 22 9.89 -26.26 -3.48
N LEU A 23 10.76 -25.31 -3.80
CA LEU A 23 11.08 -24.88 -5.15
C LEU A 23 12.38 -25.51 -5.64
N LYS A 24 12.41 -25.87 -6.90
CA LYS A 24 13.60 -26.29 -7.64
C LYS A 24 14.14 -25.12 -8.44
N SER A 25 15.30 -25.26 -9.06
CA SER A 25 15.92 -24.24 -9.90
C SER A 25 15.06 -23.75 -11.06
N ASP A 26 14.19 -24.60 -11.56
CA ASP A 26 13.29 -24.33 -12.68
C ASP A 26 11.84 -24.08 -12.27
N SER A 27 11.58 -24.13 -10.96
CA SER A 27 10.23 -23.92 -10.44
C SER A 27 9.74 -22.51 -10.72
N LYS A 28 8.49 -22.44 -11.21
CA LYS A 28 7.80 -21.19 -11.47
C LYS A 28 6.50 -21.14 -10.68
N CYS A 29 6.42 -20.21 -9.76
CA CYS A 29 5.18 -19.92 -9.06
C CYS A 29 4.52 -18.68 -9.65
N THR A 30 3.20 -18.68 -9.75
CA THR A 30 2.45 -17.50 -10.14
C THR A 30 1.38 -17.20 -9.11
N GLN A 31 1.11 -15.92 -8.86
CA GLN A 31 0.03 -15.47 -8.03
C GLN A 31 -0.66 -14.29 -8.69
N GLU A 32 -1.92 -14.47 -9.04
CA GLU A 32 -2.75 -13.39 -9.54
C GLU A 32 -3.18 -12.48 -8.39
N PHE A 33 -3.02 -11.17 -8.56
CA PHE A 33 -3.42 -10.19 -7.57
C PHE A 33 -4.11 -8.99 -8.20
N LYS A 34 -4.94 -8.33 -7.39
CA LYS A 34 -5.68 -7.14 -7.78
C LYS A 34 -4.86 -5.91 -7.52
N GLY A 35 -4.72 -5.07 -8.52
CA GLY A 35 -4.02 -3.79 -8.40
C GLY A 35 -4.75 -2.78 -7.53
N TYR A 36 -3.96 -1.92 -6.93
CA TYR A 36 -4.39 -0.72 -6.23
C TYR A 36 -3.91 0.51 -7.01
N ASP A 37 -4.68 1.61 -7.03
CA ASP A 37 -4.21 2.84 -7.69
C ASP A 37 -2.94 3.34 -7.04
N GLY A 38 -1.86 3.39 -7.81
CA GLY A 38 -0.58 3.85 -7.32
C GLY A 38 0.58 3.05 -7.86
N THR A 39 1.65 3.04 -7.09
CA THR A 39 2.91 2.42 -7.44
C THR A 39 3.20 1.29 -6.46
N LEU A 40 3.46 0.10 -6.98
CA LEU A 40 3.94 -1.04 -6.20
C LEU A 40 5.46 -0.90 -6.08
N GLU A 41 5.94 -0.55 -4.90
CA GLU A 41 7.37 -0.38 -4.62
C GLU A 41 8.00 -1.61 -4.00
N ASP A 42 7.28 -2.20 -3.05
CA ASP A 42 7.77 -3.32 -2.26
C ASP A 42 6.81 -4.50 -2.28
N MET A 43 7.38 -5.68 -2.28
CA MET A 43 6.68 -6.93 -2.11
C MET A 43 7.42 -7.83 -1.13
N SER A 44 6.70 -8.56 -0.32
CA SER A 44 7.29 -9.47 0.64
C SER A 44 6.69 -10.85 0.49
N ILE A 45 7.54 -11.86 0.49
CA ILE A 45 7.13 -13.26 0.40
C ILE A 45 7.47 -13.97 1.70
N TYR A 46 6.54 -14.74 2.22
CA TYR A 46 6.75 -15.59 3.38
C TYR A 46 7.39 -16.89 2.94
N ILE A 47 8.62 -17.12 3.38
CA ILE A 47 9.47 -18.21 2.86
C ILE A 47 9.88 -19.20 3.93
N ASP A 48 10.23 -20.42 3.48
CA ASP A 48 10.93 -21.44 4.24
C ASP A 48 12.32 -21.68 3.65
N ASN A 49 13.35 -21.52 4.45
CA ASN A 49 14.73 -21.85 4.08
C ASN A 49 15.31 -22.96 4.97
N GLN A 50 14.48 -23.81 5.59
CA GLN A 50 14.83 -24.89 6.51
C GLN A 50 16.00 -24.57 7.46
N GLY A 51 16.11 -23.33 7.89
CA GLY A 51 17.14 -22.85 8.80
C GLY A 51 18.55 -22.78 8.18
N ARG A 52 18.70 -22.98 6.87
CA ARG A 52 19.98 -22.88 6.18
C ARG A 52 20.18 -21.51 5.56
N GLU A 53 20.89 -20.64 6.26
CA GLU A 53 21.24 -19.31 5.75
C GLU A 53 22.25 -19.32 4.57
N SER A 54 22.72 -20.49 4.16
CA SER A 54 23.75 -20.68 3.11
C SER A 54 23.20 -21.13 1.76
N SER A 55 21.92 -20.90 1.48
CA SER A 55 21.33 -21.22 0.18
C SER A 55 22.03 -20.45 -0.94
N LYS A 56 22.44 -21.15 -2.00
CA LYS A 56 23.00 -20.51 -3.21
C LYS A 56 21.86 -20.19 -4.19
N GLY A 57 22.12 -19.23 -5.08
CA GLY A 57 21.16 -18.79 -6.07
C GLY A 57 20.38 -17.57 -5.65
N SER A 58 19.44 -17.18 -6.47
CA SER A 58 18.61 -15.99 -6.29
C SER A 58 17.12 -16.29 -6.50
N MET A 59 16.28 -15.58 -5.78
CA MET A 59 14.84 -15.51 -6.05
C MET A 59 14.56 -14.26 -6.87
N ILE A 60 13.85 -14.43 -7.97
CA ILE A 60 13.43 -13.37 -8.88
C ILE A 60 11.92 -13.19 -8.76
N LEU A 61 11.51 -11.95 -8.63
CA LEU A 61 10.11 -11.54 -8.66
C LEU A 61 9.87 -10.68 -9.88
N THR A 62 8.90 -11.07 -10.69
CA THR A 62 8.48 -10.30 -11.86
C THR A 62 6.98 -10.03 -11.79
N VAL A 63 6.59 -8.78 -11.96
CA VAL A 63 5.19 -8.37 -12.07
C VAL A 63 4.86 -8.17 -13.53
N VAL A 64 3.83 -8.84 -14.01
CA VAL A 64 3.35 -8.71 -15.39
C VAL A 64 1.90 -8.27 -15.42
N ASP A 65 1.52 -7.57 -16.50
CA ASP A 65 0.14 -7.22 -16.78
C ASP A 65 -0.66 -8.41 -17.36
N LYS A 66 -1.93 -8.18 -17.66
CA LYS A 66 -2.82 -9.18 -18.27
C LYS A 66 -2.37 -9.66 -19.65
N ASP A 67 -1.57 -8.88 -20.36
CA ASP A 67 -1.07 -9.17 -21.70
C ASP A 67 0.31 -9.84 -21.65
N GLY A 68 0.84 -10.06 -20.43
CA GLY A 68 2.14 -10.69 -20.18
C GLY A 68 3.33 -9.73 -20.26
N ASN A 69 3.10 -8.42 -20.39
CA ASN A 69 4.18 -7.44 -20.43
C ASN A 69 4.77 -7.27 -19.02
N GLU A 70 6.08 -7.28 -18.91
CA GLU A 70 6.79 -7.03 -17.66
C GLU A 70 6.65 -5.57 -17.26
N LEU A 71 6.18 -5.35 -16.04
CA LEU A 71 6.03 -4.02 -15.44
C LEU A 71 7.16 -3.70 -14.47
N ALA A 72 7.60 -4.69 -13.70
CA ALA A 72 8.69 -4.57 -12.75
C ALA A 72 9.32 -5.92 -12.47
N THR A 73 10.62 -5.93 -12.24
CA THR A 73 11.35 -7.10 -11.80
C THR A 73 12.35 -6.73 -10.72
N THR A 74 12.64 -7.69 -9.84
CA THR A 74 13.67 -7.56 -8.80
C THR A 74 14.20 -8.94 -8.47
N SER A 75 15.44 -9.00 -8.00
CA SER A 75 16.05 -10.25 -7.54
C SER A 75 16.72 -10.07 -6.19
N LYS A 76 16.81 -11.16 -5.44
CA LYS A 76 17.50 -11.18 -4.15
C LYS A 76 18.19 -12.52 -3.94
N PRO A 77 19.46 -12.54 -3.47
CA PRO A 77 20.15 -13.77 -3.13
C PRO A 77 19.37 -14.57 -2.08
N LEU A 78 19.32 -15.88 -2.23
CA LEU A 78 18.73 -16.80 -1.25
C LEU A 78 19.52 -16.83 0.07
N THR A 79 20.80 -16.46 0.01
CA THR A 79 21.67 -16.34 1.17
C THR A 79 21.15 -15.32 2.16
N GLY A 80 20.99 -15.68 3.43
CA GLY A 80 20.50 -14.81 4.48
C GLY A 80 18.98 -14.68 4.58
N MET A 81 18.22 -15.31 3.67
CA MET A 81 16.77 -15.39 3.82
C MET A 81 16.40 -16.30 4.99
N LYS A 82 15.55 -15.82 5.88
CA LYS A 82 15.20 -16.53 7.14
C LYS A 82 13.91 -17.31 7.02
N THR A 83 13.93 -18.54 7.53
CA THR A 83 12.72 -19.39 7.63
C THR A 83 11.61 -18.72 8.46
N ARG A 84 10.38 -18.90 8.04
CA ARG A 84 9.16 -18.39 8.67
C ARG A 84 9.18 -16.87 8.89
N LYS A 85 9.77 -16.15 7.92
CA LYS A 85 9.79 -14.69 7.89
C LYS A 85 9.45 -14.19 6.50
N TYR A 86 8.93 -12.98 6.46
CA TYR A 86 8.82 -12.24 5.23
C TYR A 86 10.20 -11.80 4.75
N THR A 87 10.48 -12.10 3.49
CA THR A 87 11.61 -11.51 2.78
C THR A 87 11.10 -10.39 1.92
N HIS A 88 11.63 -9.19 2.13
CA HIS A 88 11.27 -7.99 1.39
C HIS A 88 12.04 -7.91 0.09
N PHE A 89 11.34 -7.49 -0.96
CA PHE A 89 11.86 -7.23 -2.29
C PHE A 89 11.42 -5.84 -2.71
N THR A 90 12.38 -4.96 -2.96
CA THR A 90 12.14 -3.61 -3.45
C THR A 90 12.38 -3.58 -4.95
N PHE A 91 11.46 -3.02 -5.71
CA PHE A 91 11.60 -2.88 -7.16
C PHE A 91 12.40 -1.62 -7.49
N GLU A 92 13.50 -1.75 -8.24
CA GLU A 92 14.30 -0.60 -8.69
C GLU A 92 13.45 0.35 -9.56
N LYS A 93 12.58 -0.25 -10.38
CA LYS A 93 11.56 0.47 -11.16
C LYS A 93 10.20 0.03 -10.68
N PRO A 94 9.57 0.82 -9.79
CA PRO A 94 8.27 0.47 -9.25
C PRO A 94 7.18 0.35 -10.32
N ALA A 95 6.31 -0.65 -10.19
CA ALA A 95 5.23 -0.89 -11.14
C ALA A 95 4.07 0.07 -10.91
N LYS A 96 3.67 0.83 -11.92
CA LYS A 96 2.42 1.60 -11.89
C LYS A 96 1.24 0.68 -12.13
N LEU A 97 0.36 0.58 -11.16
CA LEU A 97 -0.81 -0.28 -11.22
C LEU A 97 -2.09 0.55 -11.25
N LYS A 98 -3.15 -0.03 -11.81
CA LYS A 98 -4.49 0.57 -11.82
C LYS A 98 -5.41 -0.20 -10.89
N ARG A 99 -6.30 0.51 -10.26
CA ARG A 99 -7.29 -0.06 -9.35
C ARG A 99 -8.21 -1.03 -10.08
N ASN A 100 -8.45 -2.19 -9.44
CA ASN A 100 -9.32 -3.24 -9.94
C ASN A 100 -8.84 -3.97 -11.20
N GLU A 101 -7.71 -3.64 -11.77
CA GLU A 101 -7.06 -4.47 -12.78
C GLU A 101 -6.32 -5.65 -12.13
N TYR A 102 -6.12 -6.71 -12.88
CA TYR A 102 -5.43 -7.91 -12.40
C TYR A 102 -4.04 -7.98 -13.00
N TYR A 103 -3.11 -8.38 -12.16
CA TYR A 103 -1.69 -8.54 -12.46
C TYR A 103 -1.23 -9.90 -11.96
N THR A 104 -0.16 -10.41 -12.54
CA THR A 104 0.43 -11.66 -12.13
C THR A 104 1.82 -11.42 -11.57
N LEU A 105 2.04 -11.88 -10.33
CA LEU A 105 3.37 -12.03 -9.77
C LEU A 105 3.92 -13.39 -10.22
N ILE A 106 5.10 -13.38 -10.80
CA ILE A 106 5.90 -14.56 -11.14
C ILE A 106 7.05 -14.63 -10.14
N ILE A 107 7.21 -15.79 -9.51
CA ILE A 107 8.29 -16.07 -8.57
C ILE A 107 9.10 -17.20 -9.17
N GLN A 108 10.39 -17.00 -9.36
CA GLN A 108 11.33 -17.99 -9.87
C GLN A 108 12.58 -18.03 -9.01
N CYS A 109 13.24 -19.19 -8.98
CA CYS A 109 14.55 -19.34 -8.39
C CYS A 109 15.55 -19.70 -9.47
N GLU A 110 16.64 -18.93 -9.55
CA GLU A 110 17.76 -19.20 -10.44
C GLU A 110 18.95 -19.72 -9.64
N ASP A 111 19.70 -20.66 -10.24
CA ASP A 111 20.89 -21.27 -9.68
C ASP A 111 20.69 -21.85 -8.26
N ALA A 112 19.46 -22.13 -7.89
CA ALA A 112 19.14 -22.75 -6.62
C ALA A 112 19.70 -24.17 -6.60
N TYR A 113 20.63 -24.43 -5.69
CA TYR A 113 21.29 -25.74 -5.60
C TYR A 113 20.31 -26.79 -5.09
N ASN A 114 20.15 -27.86 -5.83
CA ASN A 114 19.38 -29.05 -5.43
C ASN A 114 20.28 -29.97 -4.58
N PRO A 115 19.93 -30.41 -3.39
CA PRO A 115 18.61 -30.57 -2.79
C PRO A 115 18.25 -29.47 -1.75
N GLN A 116 18.26 -28.28 -2.14
CA GLN A 116 17.86 -27.21 -1.21
C GLN A 116 16.38 -27.31 -0.89
N LYS A 117 16.10 -27.24 0.38
CA LYS A 117 14.75 -27.18 0.90
C LYS A 117 14.38 -25.70 1.11
N PHE A 118 14.29 -24.99 0.01
CA PHE A 118 13.82 -23.62 -0.06
C PHE A 118 12.41 -23.63 -0.63
N GLY A 119 11.50 -22.92 0.01
CA GLY A 119 10.11 -22.96 -0.39
C GLY A 119 9.36 -21.66 -0.09
N VAL A 120 8.19 -21.54 -0.71
CA VAL A 120 7.21 -20.50 -0.43
C VAL A 120 6.09 -21.10 0.41
N TYR A 121 5.58 -20.31 1.33
CA TYR A 121 4.39 -20.66 2.09
C TYR A 121 3.13 -20.32 1.30
N THR A 122 2.13 -21.16 1.42
CA THR A 122 0.77 -20.89 0.96
C THR A 122 -0.18 -20.82 2.15
N THR A 123 -1.29 -20.16 1.97
CA THR A 123 -2.31 -19.95 3.01
C THR A 123 -3.70 -19.89 2.39
N ASP A 124 -4.67 -20.35 3.12
CA ASP A 124 -6.12 -20.23 2.83
C ASP A 124 -6.74 -18.97 3.45
N LYS A 125 -5.97 -18.21 4.26
CA LYS A 125 -6.46 -16.98 4.87
C LYS A 125 -6.95 -16.00 3.82
N ASN A 126 -8.13 -15.45 4.08
CA ASN A 126 -8.78 -14.55 3.15
C ASN A 126 -7.94 -13.26 2.95
N ASN A 127 -7.54 -13.03 1.71
CA ASN A 127 -6.94 -11.80 1.24
C ASN A 127 -7.65 -11.41 -0.05
N SER A 128 -8.47 -10.36 0.02
CA SER A 128 -9.30 -9.90 -1.10
C SER A 128 -8.50 -9.37 -2.30
N TYR A 129 -7.22 -9.11 -2.11
CA TYR A 129 -6.32 -8.67 -3.20
C TYR A 129 -5.72 -9.86 -3.98
N LEU A 130 -5.69 -11.05 -3.39
CA LEU A 130 -5.12 -12.23 -4.02
C LEU A 130 -6.22 -13.12 -4.61
N LYS A 131 -6.00 -13.58 -5.83
CA LYS A 131 -6.87 -14.58 -6.49
C LYS A 131 -6.22 -15.96 -6.53
N SER A 132 -6.16 -16.55 -7.71
CA SER A 132 -5.60 -17.84 -7.95
C SER A 132 -4.07 -17.80 -8.03
N GLY A 133 -3.44 -18.88 -7.61
CA GLY A 133 -2.01 -19.09 -7.79
C GLY A 133 -1.73 -20.44 -8.44
N THR A 134 -0.53 -20.57 -9.00
CA THR A 134 -0.01 -21.84 -9.52
C THR A 134 1.40 -22.10 -9.03
N ILE A 135 1.76 -23.37 -8.93
CA ILE A 135 3.15 -23.81 -8.68
C ILE A 135 3.47 -24.86 -9.74
N ASP A 136 4.50 -24.61 -10.54
CA ASP A 136 4.91 -25.44 -11.65
C ASP A 136 3.76 -25.79 -12.61
N GLY A 137 2.90 -24.80 -12.89
CA GLY A 137 1.73 -24.93 -13.74
C GLY A 137 0.52 -25.61 -13.09
N GLN A 138 0.67 -26.18 -11.90
CA GLN A 138 -0.45 -26.77 -11.15
C GLN A 138 -1.16 -25.70 -10.31
N LYS A 139 -2.48 -25.60 -10.49
CA LYS A 139 -3.31 -24.65 -9.72
C LYS A 139 -3.30 -25.04 -8.24
N LEU A 140 -3.15 -24.06 -7.38
CA LEU A 140 -3.33 -24.22 -5.94
C LEU A 140 -4.78 -24.64 -5.63
N ALA A 141 -4.98 -25.29 -4.49
CA ALA A 141 -6.32 -25.64 -4.03
C ALA A 141 -7.23 -24.44 -3.92
N ASP A 142 -8.55 -24.66 -4.01
CA ASP A 142 -9.52 -23.56 -3.92
C ASP A 142 -9.37 -22.79 -2.59
N GLY A 143 -9.21 -21.49 -2.71
CA GLY A 143 -8.95 -20.59 -1.57
C GLY A 143 -7.48 -20.49 -1.18
N GLU A 144 -6.61 -21.41 -1.59
CA GLU A 144 -5.18 -21.38 -1.29
C GLU A 144 -4.45 -20.35 -2.16
N LYS A 145 -3.53 -19.60 -1.56
CA LYS A 145 -2.76 -18.52 -2.18
C LYS A 145 -1.34 -18.51 -1.66
N ILE A 146 -0.40 -18.00 -2.45
CA ILE A 146 0.96 -17.76 -1.96
C ILE A 146 0.92 -16.68 -0.88
N ALA A 147 1.64 -16.89 0.21
CA ALA A 147 1.69 -15.98 1.34
C ALA A 147 2.57 -14.76 1.01
N ILE A 148 1.97 -13.75 0.42
CA ILE A 148 2.62 -12.50 0.03
C ILE A 148 2.02 -11.30 0.76
N SER A 149 2.84 -10.26 0.91
CA SER A 149 2.41 -8.92 1.34
C SER A 149 2.93 -7.91 0.31
N MET A 150 2.08 -7.01 -0.10
CA MET A 150 2.39 -5.97 -1.08
C MET A 150 2.27 -4.60 -0.43
N GLU A 151 3.17 -3.70 -0.79
CA GLU A 151 3.15 -2.32 -0.32
C GLU A 151 2.97 -1.37 -1.49
N PHE A 152 1.84 -0.66 -1.48
CA PHE A 152 1.48 0.28 -2.52
C PHE A 152 1.64 1.71 -2.02
N GLN A 153 2.32 2.54 -2.80
CA GLN A 153 2.30 3.99 -2.62
C GLN A 153 1.29 4.64 -3.57
N PHE A 154 0.50 5.54 -3.06
CA PHE A 154 -0.47 6.29 -3.85
C PHE A 154 -0.55 7.74 -3.42
N TYR A 155 -0.92 8.61 -4.35
CA TYR A 155 -1.17 10.01 -4.05
C TYR A 155 -2.40 10.16 -3.15
N ASN A 156 -2.21 10.76 -1.99
CA ASN A 156 -3.31 11.08 -1.09
C ASN A 156 -4.07 12.31 -1.58
N THR A 157 -4.93 12.12 -2.60
CA THR A 157 -5.76 13.18 -3.15
C THR A 157 -6.73 13.76 -2.12
N GLY A 158 -7.09 13.01 -1.08
CA GLY A 158 -7.93 13.47 0.02
C GLY A 158 -7.23 14.55 0.84
N ALA A 159 -6.00 14.32 1.26
CA ALA A 159 -5.19 15.31 1.99
C ALA A 159 -4.97 16.57 1.17
N LEU A 160 -4.66 16.43 -0.12
CA LEU A 160 -4.49 17.57 -1.03
C LEU A 160 -5.79 18.40 -1.18
N ARG A 161 -6.95 17.73 -1.29
CA ARG A 161 -8.25 18.41 -1.37
C ARG A 161 -8.55 19.18 -0.09
N ILE A 162 -8.27 18.61 1.08
CA ILE A 162 -8.46 19.28 2.37
C ILE A 162 -7.53 20.48 2.47
N MET A 163 -6.24 20.35 2.15
CA MET A 163 -5.29 21.46 2.14
C MET A 163 -5.73 22.58 1.20
N PHE A 164 -6.18 22.24 -0.01
CA PHE A 164 -6.66 23.22 -0.98
C PHE A 164 -7.94 23.90 -0.51
N GLY A 165 -8.87 23.16 0.08
CA GLY A 165 -10.08 23.70 0.70
C GLY A 165 -9.78 24.69 1.83
N MET A 166 -8.81 24.36 2.70
CA MET A 166 -8.35 25.24 3.77
C MET A 166 -7.70 26.51 3.23
N LEU A 167 -6.90 26.40 2.17
CA LEU A 167 -6.25 27.54 1.54
C LEU A 167 -7.30 28.48 0.94
N ILE A 168 -8.31 27.95 0.25
CA ILE A 168 -9.44 28.75 -0.27
C ILE A 168 -10.20 29.40 0.89
N LEU A 169 -10.49 28.66 1.95
CA LEU A 169 -11.19 29.20 3.12
C LEU A 169 -10.41 30.35 3.77
N SER A 170 -9.11 30.19 3.96
CA SER A 170 -8.25 31.25 4.49
C SER A 170 -8.22 32.49 3.59
N LEU A 171 -8.19 32.28 2.27
CA LEU A 171 -8.21 33.35 1.29
C LEU A 171 -9.53 34.13 1.37
N ILE A 172 -10.67 33.45 1.52
CA ILE A 172 -11.99 34.08 1.73
C ILE A 172 -11.98 34.92 2.99
N PHE A 173 -11.41 34.40 4.10
CA PHE A 173 -11.31 35.18 5.35
C PHE A 173 -10.47 36.43 5.23
N VAL A 174 -9.42 36.42 4.40
CA VAL A 174 -8.58 37.62 4.18
C VAL A 174 -9.23 38.62 3.23
N LEU A 175 -9.91 38.14 2.19
CA LEU A 175 -10.42 39.01 1.12
C LEU A 175 -11.84 39.55 1.38
N VAL A 176 -12.62 38.90 2.23
CA VAL A 176 -14.00 39.32 2.49
C VAL A 176 -14.02 40.43 3.53
N PRO A 177 -14.53 41.61 3.21
CA PRO A 177 -14.64 42.72 4.14
C PRO A 177 -15.80 42.49 5.13
N PHE A 178 -15.56 41.65 6.15
CA PHE A 178 -16.59 41.26 7.12
C PHE A 178 -17.26 42.44 7.82
N GLY A 179 -16.53 43.54 8.08
CA GLY A 179 -17.11 44.73 8.65
C GLY A 179 -18.21 45.38 7.80
N VAL A 180 -18.04 45.36 6.46
CA VAL A 180 -19.05 45.88 5.53
C VAL A 180 -20.29 44.98 5.50
N ILE A 181 -20.08 43.67 5.61
CA ILE A 181 -21.17 42.69 5.66
C ILE A 181 -21.94 42.83 6.96
N GLU A 182 -21.24 42.99 8.08
CA GLU A 182 -21.79 43.20 9.41
C GLU A 182 -22.68 44.47 9.46
N GLU A 183 -22.17 45.56 8.94
CA GLU A 183 -22.93 46.82 8.87
C GLU A 183 -24.23 46.70 8.06
N LYS A 184 -24.15 46.11 6.85
CA LYS A 184 -25.32 45.86 6.00
C LYS A 184 -26.32 44.92 6.64
N PHE A 185 -25.86 43.86 7.31
CA PHE A 185 -26.71 42.89 7.98
C PHE A 185 -27.42 43.50 9.18
N ASN A 186 -26.69 44.23 10.03
CA ASN A 186 -27.24 44.91 11.21
C ASN A 186 -28.26 45.96 10.82
N LYS A 187 -28.01 46.74 9.76
CA LYS A 187 -28.95 47.72 9.23
C LYS A 187 -30.22 47.07 8.68
N LYS A 188 -30.11 45.94 7.97
CA LYS A 188 -31.26 45.25 7.36
C LYS A 188 -32.18 44.58 8.40
N PHE A 189 -31.60 44.01 9.45
CA PHE A 189 -32.33 43.22 10.44
C PHE A 189 -32.54 43.92 11.77
N ASN A 190 -32.13 45.17 11.89
CA ASN A 190 -32.21 45.99 13.12
C ASN A 190 -31.68 45.24 14.36
N LYS A 191 -30.55 44.55 14.19
CA LYS A 191 -29.89 43.77 15.22
C LYS A 191 -28.43 44.21 15.35
N ASN A 192 -27.94 44.18 16.58
CA ASN A 192 -26.51 44.42 16.88
C ASN A 192 -25.76 43.10 16.99
N ILE A 193 -25.52 42.49 15.87
CA ILE A 193 -24.79 41.20 15.79
C ILE A 193 -23.34 41.52 15.43
N SER A 194 -22.40 41.07 16.25
CA SER A 194 -20.98 41.17 15.95
C SER A 194 -20.53 39.86 15.23
N LEU A 195 -20.34 39.97 13.92
CA LEU A 195 -19.87 38.85 13.10
C LEU A 195 -18.49 38.39 13.54
N ASP A 196 -17.62 39.29 13.99
CA ASP A 196 -16.30 38.95 14.52
C ASP A 196 -16.38 38.00 15.71
N LYS A 197 -17.33 38.23 16.64
CA LYS A 197 -17.55 37.37 17.80
C LYS A 197 -18.10 35.99 17.39
N ILE A 198 -18.96 35.94 16.39
CA ILE A 198 -19.50 34.69 15.87
C ILE A 198 -18.40 33.90 15.16
N LEU A 199 -17.63 34.54 14.29
CA LEU A 199 -16.52 33.96 13.56
C LEU A 199 -15.43 33.47 14.50
N SER A 200 -15.04 34.25 15.51
CA SER A 200 -14.04 33.84 16.49
C SER A 200 -14.50 32.59 17.27
N ARG A 201 -15.79 32.51 17.61
CA ARG A 201 -16.35 31.28 18.24
C ARG A 201 -16.34 30.11 17.31
N ILE A 202 -16.75 30.27 16.06
CA ILE A 202 -16.70 29.18 15.05
C ILE A 202 -15.27 28.70 14.85
N LEU A 203 -14.31 29.60 14.67
CA LEU A 203 -12.89 29.26 14.55
C LEU A 203 -12.35 28.55 15.79
N PHE A 204 -12.76 28.99 16.99
CA PHE A 204 -12.37 28.32 18.24
C PHE A 204 -12.84 26.87 18.30
N TRP A 205 -14.06 26.57 17.85
CA TRP A 205 -14.58 25.20 17.84
C TRP A 205 -14.09 24.35 16.66
N VAL A 206 -13.83 24.95 15.52
CA VAL A 206 -13.37 24.25 14.32
C VAL A 206 -11.86 23.96 14.36
N SER A 207 -11.06 24.84 14.98
CA SER A 207 -9.61 24.68 15.00
C SER A 207 -9.12 23.39 15.66
N PRO A 208 -9.69 22.87 16.78
CA PRO A 208 -9.29 21.59 17.35
C PRO A 208 -9.66 20.41 16.44
N ILE A 209 -10.80 20.50 15.74
CA ILE A 209 -11.23 19.45 14.80
C ILE A 209 -10.26 19.37 13.63
N VAL A 210 -9.88 20.53 13.10
CA VAL A 210 -8.91 20.62 12.02
C VAL A 210 -7.52 20.14 12.48
N ALA A 211 -7.09 20.54 13.67
CA ALA A 211 -5.83 20.08 14.26
C ALA A 211 -5.83 18.56 14.48
N TYR A 212 -6.95 17.99 14.94
CA TYR A 212 -7.10 16.54 15.11
C TYR A 212 -6.91 15.80 13.77
N PHE A 213 -7.61 16.22 12.71
CA PHE A 213 -7.46 15.64 11.38
C PHE A 213 -6.05 15.82 10.80
N MET A 214 -5.38 16.94 11.10
CA MET A 214 -3.97 17.12 10.71
C MET A 214 -3.05 16.16 11.44
N VAL A 215 -3.22 15.98 12.75
CA VAL A 215 -2.41 15.04 13.55
C VAL A 215 -2.68 13.61 13.14
N GLU A 216 -3.92 13.21 12.90
CA GLU A 216 -4.28 11.87 12.45
C GLU A 216 -3.75 11.58 11.05
N SER A 217 -3.80 12.55 10.14
CA SER A 217 -3.16 12.43 8.84
C SER A 217 -1.64 12.31 8.93
N LEU A 218 -1.00 12.97 9.90
CA LEU A 218 0.44 12.86 10.14
C LEU A 218 0.82 11.56 10.86
N SER A 219 0.00 11.06 11.79
CA SER A 219 0.25 9.81 12.52
C SER A 219 0.06 8.55 11.68
N SER A 220 -0.69 8.63 10.58
CA SER A 220 -0.80 7.54 9.61
C SER A 220 0.45 7.38 8.72
N PHE A 221 1.46 8.24 8.91
CA PHE A 221 2.74 8.23 8.19
C PHE A 221 3.92 7.65 9.01
N THR A 222 3.71 7.24 10.25
CA THR A 222 4.69 6.54 11.09
C THR A 222 4.34 5.05 11.20
#